data_dd1f9c6e4b50619d4d17c1d6393ba289
#
_entry.id   dd1f9c6e4b50619d4d17c1d6393ba289
#
_cell.length_a   1.000
_cell.length_b   1.000
_cell.length_c   1.000
_cell.angle_alpha   90.00
_cell.angle_beta   90.00
_cell.angle_gamma   90.00
#
_symmetry.space_group_name_H-M   'P 1'
#
loop_
_entity.id
_entity.type
_entity.pdbx_description
1 polymer ?
#
loop_
_entity_poly.entity_id
_entity_poly.type
_entity_poly.pdbx_seq_one_letter_code
_entity_poly.pdbx_strand_id
1 'polypeptide(L)'
;MSFIACEDIFEKNIEDETVVMVSPQDNYQTESVTHTFWWEEVDGALKYNLQIASPSFDNVQYLLLDTNLTKTKFQQTLSPGDFQWRVKAYNGSSETEYTTYSIRIDSTADLSSQQVVLISPSNNSASNIYEQTFSWYEIYNASDYRFEIRTPDWEGELAFNPEIIEGNTLNMSLSDGFYIWGVQAQNSISASGFTTRSIIIDTEAPTQPTLITPAYNTTFSDSLIAFEWERGVNSGSSIKDSLYIASDSLFNNIKIAVYISDTTYSWTATQTGTYYWKVRSFDLAGNIGIYSEKSMFKYE
;
A
#
# COMPACT_ATOMS: atom_id res chain seq x y z
N MET A 1 30.04 35.78 -13.07
CA MET A 1 28.61 35.86 -12.68
C MET A 1 27.90 34.77 -13.46
N SER A 2 27.63 33.65 -12.81
CA SER A 2 26.89 32.52 -13.41
C SER A 2 25.43 32.71 -13.06
N PHE A 3 24.59 32.94 -14.05
CA PHE A 3 23.17 32.96 -13.88
C PHE A 3 22.72 31.52 -13.69
N ILE A 4 22.24 31.17 -12.49
CA ILE A 4 21.44 29.96 -12.26
C ILE A 4 20.09 30.32 -12.84
N ALA A 5 19.76 29.78 -14.01
CA ALA A 5 18.41 29.78 -14.52
C ALA A 5 17.60 28.88 -13.59
N CYS A 6 16.66 29.43 -12.83
CA CYS A 6 15.53 28.66 -12.34
C CYS A 6 14.80 28.15 -13.59
N GLU A 7 14.82 26.87 -13.86
CA GLU A 7 13.83 26.23 -14.69
C GLU A 7 12.52 26.35 -13.90
N ASP A 8 11.67 27.32 -14.25
CA ASP A 8 10.29 27.34 -13.82
C ASP A 8 9.66 26.05 -14.33
N ILE A 9 9.42 25.10 -13.42
CA ILE A 9 8.64 23.90 -13.72
C ILE A 9 7.19 24.39 -13.88
N PHE A 10 6.81 24.74 -15.10
CA PHE A 10 5.42 25.03 -15.43
C PHE A 10 4.68 23.68 -15.45
N GLU A 11 3.75 23.50 -14.54
CA GLU A 11 2.81 22.39 -14.65
C GLU A 11 1.97 22.55 -15.92
N LYS A 12 1.70 21.43 -16.61
CA LYS A 12 0.84 21.41 -17.79
C LYS A 12 -0.56 21.92 -17.39
N ASN A 13 -1.10 22.88 -18.12
CA ASN A 13 -2.51 23.24 -17.99
C ASN A 13 -3.39 22.10 -18.56
N ILE A 14 -4.32 21.59 -17.75
CA ILE A 14 -5.21 20.47 -18.08
C ILE A 14 -6.69 20.89 -18.12
N GLU A 15 -7.02 22.17 -18.06
CA GLU A 15 -8.42 22.65 -18.05
C GLU A 15 -9.22 22.21 -19.28
N ASP A 16 -8.57 22.11 -20.43
CA ASP A 16 -9.19 21.69 -21.70
C ASP A 16 -9.16 20.16 -21.91
N GLU A 17 -8.51 19.40 -21.01
CA GLU A 17 -8.47 17.94 -21.07
C GLU A 17 -9.77 17.35 -20.53
N THR A 18 -10.10 16.13 -20.97
CA THR A 18 -11.28 15.40 -20.54
C THR A 18 -10.88 14.04 -19.99
N VAL A 19 -11.43 13.65 -18.85
CA VAL A 19 -11.21 12.31 -18.30
C VAL A 19 -12.00 11.29 -19.13
N VAL A 20 -11.30 10.34 -19.76
CA VAL A 20 -11.91 9.25 -20.52
C VAL A 20 -12.28 8.13 -19.56
N MET A 21 -13.57 7.94 -19.32
CA MET A 21 -14.08 6.91 -18.42
C MET A 21 -14.21 5.58 -19.18
N VAL A 22 -13.73 4.49 -18.57
CA VAL A 22 -13.63 3.16 -19.21
C VAL A 22 -14.65 2.18 -18.66
N SER A 23 -14.81 2.12 -17.32
CA SER A 23 -15.73 1.16 -16.68
C SER A 23 -16.19 1.71 -15.32
N PRO A 24 -17.47 1.49 -14.94
CA PRO A 24 -18.59 1.03 -15.78
C PRO A 24 -18.92 2.00 -16.91
N GLN A 25 -19.40 1.49 -18.05
CA GLN A 25 -19.83 2.34 -19.17
C GLN A 25 -21.06 3.17 -18.80
N ASP A 26 -21.31 4.25 -19.54
CA ASP A 26 -22.48 5.08 -19.30
C ASP A 26 -23.77 4.28 -19.52
N ASN A 27 -24.77 4.49 -18.63
CA ASN A 27 -26.05 3.78 -18.60
C ASN A 27 -25.90 2.24 -18.44
N TYR A 28 -24.80 1.79 -17.79
CA TYR A 28 -24.63 0.35 -17.49
C TYR A 28 -25.66 -0.12 -16.48
N GLN A 29 -26.30 -1.28 -16.77
CA GLN A 29 -27.29 -1.93 -15.92
C GLN A 29 -26.82 -3.35 -15.56
N THR A 30 -26.93 -3.74 -14.29
CA THR A 30 -26.41 -5.02 -13.79
C THR A 30 -27.01 -5.39 -12.44
N GLU A 31 -26.96 -6.68 -12.11
CA GLU A 31 -27.26 -7.19 -10.77
C GLU A 31 -26.02 -7.27 -9.87
N SER A 32 -24.82 -7.17 -10.45
CA SER A 32 -23.57 -7.13 -9.66
C SER A 32 -23.51 -5.85 -8.83
N VAL A 33 -23.21 -5.99 -7.54
CA VAL A 33 -23.16 -4.84 -6.61
C VAL A 33 -21.74 -4.26 -6.47
N THR A 34 -20.71 -4.99 -6.90
CA THR A 34 -19.32 -4.53 -6.78
C THR A 34 -18.75 -4.17 -8.15
N HIS A 35 -18.25 -2.93 -8.25
CA HIS A 35 -17.73 -2.38 -9.50
C HIS A 35 -16.33 -1.80 -9.32
N THR A 36 -15.51 -1.95 -10.36
CA THR A 36 -14.25 -1.23 -10.51
C THR A 36 -14.50 -0.01 -11.39
N PHE A 37 -14.50 1.17 -10.78
CA PHE A 37 -14.51 2.45 -11.46
C PHE A 37 -13.12 2.69 -12.02
N TRP A 38 -13.03 2.86 -13.35
CA TRP A 38 -11.77 2.96 -14.07
C TRP A 38 -11.86 4.03 -15.15
N TRP A 39 -10.81 4.83 -15.26
CA TRP A 39 -10.61 5.87 -16.27
C TRP A 39 -9.18 5.86 -16.78
N GLU A 40 -8.95 6.49 -17.92
CA GLU A 40 -7.62 6.64 -18.49
C GLU A 40 -6.84 7.74 -17.78
N GLU A 41 -5.52 7.64 -17.83
CA GLU A 41 -4.63 8.65 -17.27
C GLU A 41 -4.68 9.93 -18.12
N VAL A 42 -4.81 11.07 -17.45
CA VAL A 42 -4.74 12.40 -18.09
C VAL A 42 -3.30 12.90 -17.95
N ASP A 43 -2.68 13.19 -19.10
CA ASP A 43 -1.31 13.68 -19.12
C ASP A 43 -1.18 15.04 -18.42
N GLY A 44 -0.31 15.12 -17.42
CA GLY A 44 -0.14 16.29 -16.55
C GLY A 44 -1.01 16.30 -15.28
N ALA A 45 -1.89 15.31 -15.09
CA ALA A 45 -2.65 15.16 -13.85
C ALA A 45 -1.78 14.52 -12.75
N LEU A 46 -1.93 15.01 -11.52
CA LEU A 46 -1.30 14.43 -10.33
C LEU A 46 -2.28 13.63 -9.48
N LYS A 47 -3.56 13.96 -9.55
CA LYS A 47 -4.63 13.34 -8.75
C LYS A 47 -5.95 13.39 -9.52
N TYR A 48 -6.89 12.59 -9.03
CA TYR A 48 -8.27 12.51 -9.51
C TYR A 48 -9.21 12.63 -8.32
N ASN A 49 -10.33 13.32 -8.51
CA ASN A 49 -11.45 13.28 -7.57
C ASN A 49 -12.55 12.40 -8.16
N LEU A 50 -12.87 11.31 -7.49
CA LEU A 50 -13.97 10.41 -7.79
C LEU A 50 -15.13 10.69 -6.86
N GLN A 51 -16.32 10.89 -7.42
CA GLN A 51 -17.56 11.04 -6.68
C GLN A 51 -18.60 10.03 -7.17
N ILE A 52 -19.43 9.52 -6.25
CA ILE A 52 -20.60 8.67 -6.55
C ILE A 52 -21.78 9.21 -5.77
N ALA A 53 -22.88 9.49 -6.48
CA ALA A 53 -24.12 9.99 -5.91
C ALA A 53 -25.33 9.13 -6.32
N SER A 54 -26.37 9.14 -5.52
CA SER A 54 -27.65 8.50 -5.81
C SER A 54 -28.79 9.52 -5.68
N PRO A 55 -29.76 9.55 -6.59
CA PRO A 55 -29.76 8.83 -7.88
C PRO A 55 -28.91 9.53 -8.93
N SER A 56 -28.66 10.86 -8.82
CA SER A 56 -27.90 11.64 -9.78
C SER A 56 -27.27 12.88 -9.14
N PHE A 57 -26.33 13.55 -9.83
CA PHE A 57 -25.72 14.80 -9.35
C PHE A 57 -26.67 16.00 -9.47
N ASP A 58 -27.70 15.94 -10.34
CA ASP A 58 -28.74 16.97 -10.44
C ASP A 58 -29.78 16.87 -9.32
N ASN A 59 -29.93 15.69 -8.71
CA ASN A 59 -30.88 15.42 -7.61
C ASN A 59 -30.24 14.50 -6.56
N VAL A 60 -29.19 14.97 -5.89
CA VAL A 60 -28.47 14.18 -4.88
C VAL A 60 -29.32 13.93 -3.67
N GLN A 61 -29.70 12.66 -3.44
CA GLN A 61 -30.27 12.19 -2.18
C GLN A 61 -29.14 11.71 -1.22
N TYR A 62 -28.14 11.02 -1.77
CA TYR A 62 -26.98 10.54 -1.04
C TYR A 62 -25.71 10.75 -1.86
N LEU A 63 -24.69 11.39 -1.27
CA LEU A 63 -23.32 11.37 -1.78
C LEU A 63 -22.61 10.18 -1.09
N LEU A 64 -22.48 9.07 -1.84
CA LEU A 64 -21.91 7.82 -1.32
C LEU A 64 -20.41 7.86 -1.21
N LEU A 65 -19.75 8.55 -2.14
CA LEU A 65 -18.31 8.64 -2.18
C LEU A 65 -17.89 10.02 -2.68
N ASP A 66 -16.88 10.58 -2.02
CA ASP A 66 -16.12 11.74 -2.48
C ASP A 66 -14.66 11.54 -2.02
N THR A 67 -13.79 11.15 -2.94
CA THR A 67 -12.43 10.76 -2.58
C THR A 67 -11.40 11.23 -3.61
N ASN A 68 -10.19 11.53 -3.14
CA ASN A 68 -9.06 11.91 -3.96
C ASN A 68 -8.10 10.73 -4.12
N LEU A 69 -7.72 10.44 -5.35
CA LEU A 69 -6.93 9.28 -5.75
C LEU A 69 -5.73 9.68 -6.59
N THR A 70 -4.64 8.96 -6.46
CA THR A 70 -3.47 9.04 -7.37
C THR A 70 -3.46 7.93 -8.42
N LYS A 71 -4.41 6.98 -8.29
CA LYS A 71 -4.60 5.86 -9.23
C LYS A 71 -5.84 6.12 -10.07
N THR A 72 -5.90 5.48 -11.22
CA THR A 72 -7.03 5.57 -12.17
C THR A 72 -8.07 4.48 -11.99
N LYS A 73 -8.01 3.71 -10.89
CA LYS A 73 -8.95 2.64 -10.56
C LYS A 73 -9.36 2.69 -9.10
N PHE A 74 -10.65 2.46 -8.85
CA PHE A 74 -11.21 2.35 -7.52
C PHE A 74 -12.32 1.31 -7.49
N GLN A 75 -12.34 0.44 -6.48
CA GLN A 75 -13.38 -0.58 -6.32
C GLN A 75 -14.36 -0.16 -5.23
N GLN A 76 -15.64 -0.23 -5.53
CA GLN A 76 -16.73 0.13 -4.62
C GLN A 76 -17.90 -0.85 -4.74
N THR A 77 -18.49 -1.21 -3.61
CA THR A 77 -19.77 -1.92 -3.55
C THR A 77 -20.92 -0.93 -3.43
N LEU A 78 -21.95 -1.10 -4.25
CA LEU A 78 -23.17 -0.30 -4.28
C LEU A 78 -24.37 -1.16 -3.89
N SER A 79 -25.35 -0.59 -3.22
CA SER A 79 -26.66 -1.25 -3.04
C SER A 79 -27.47 -1.15 -4.32
N PRO A 80 -28.54 -1.98 -4.52
CA PRO A 80 -29.46 -1.80 -5.63
C PRO A 80 -30.04 -0.38 -5.68
N GLY A 81 -30.11 0.19 -6.90
CA GLY A 81 -30.57 1.56 -7.12
C GLY A 81 -29.94 2.21 -8.35
N ASP A 82 -30.28 3.47 -8.56
CA ASP A 82 -29.71 4.31 -9.60
C ASP A 82 -28.61 5.18 -9.01
N PHE A 83 -27.48 5.29 -9.75
CA PHE A 83 -26.32 6.07 -9.35
C PHE A 83 -25.74 6.82 -10.55
N GLN A 84 -25.10 7.94 -10.24
CA GLN A 84 -24.13 8.55 -11.13
C GLN A 84 -22.77 8.58 -10.46
N TRP A 85 -21.73 8.40 -11.26
CA TRP A 85 -20.37 8.56 -10.86
C TRP A 85 -19.65 9.53 -11.79
N ARG A 86 -18.74 10.30 -11.25
CA ARG A 86 -17.99 11.29 -12.02
C ARG A 86 -16.55 11.39 -11.54
N VAL A 87 -15.69 11.76 -12.47
CA VAL A 87 -14.26 11.94 -12.21
C VAL A 87 -13.80 13.24 -12.84
N LYS A 88 -12.97 13.99 -12.12
CA LYS A 88 -12.12 15.05 -12.66
C LYS A 88 -10.67 14.79 -12.32
N ALA A 89 -9.77 15.28 -13.17
CA ALA A 89 -8.33 15.28 -12.94
C ALA A 89 -7.89 16.66 -12.45
N TYR A 90 -6.83 16.70 -11.62
CA TYR A 90 -6.23 17.96 -11.20
C TYR A 90 -4.74 17.82 -10.88
N ASN A 91 -4.04 18.93 -10.98
CA ASN A 91 -2.65 19.12 -10.56
C ASN A 91 -2.55 20.33 -9.61
N GLY A 92 -1.37 20.90 -9.40
CA GLY A 92 -1.18 22.05 -8.52
C GLY A 92 -1.75 23.36 -9.04
N SER A 93 -2.03 23.48 -10.35
CA SER A 93 -2.38 24.76 -11.02
C SER A 93 -3.71 24.75 -11.77
N SER A 94 -4.24 23.59 -12.16
CA SER A 94 -5.44 23.46 -13.00
C SER A 94 -6.20 22.16 -12.73
N GLU A 95 -7.47 22.12 -13.18
CA GLU A 95 -8.32 20.93 -13.09
C GLU A 95 -9.24 20.83 -14.32
N THR A 96 -9.64 19.60 -14.66
CA THR A 96 -10.61 19.34 -15.72
C THR A 96 -12.03 19.53 -15.23
N GLU A 97 -12.99 19.68 -16.14
CA GLU A 97 -14.39 19.48 -15.81
C GLU A 97 -14.65 18.01 -15.40
N TYR A 98 -15.76 17.76 -14.69
CA TYR A 98 -16.19 16.40 -14.39
C TYR A 98 -16.75 15.71 -15.63
N THR A 99 -16.29 14.49 -15.89
CA THR A 99 -16.99 13.55 -16.78
C THR A 99 -17.91 12.68 -15.93
N THR A 100 -19.19 12.58 -16.31
CA THR A 100 -20.24 11.90 -15.53
C THR A 100 -20.88 10.77 -16.32
N TYR A 101 -20.99 9.58 -15.70
CA TYR A 101 -21.66 8.39 -16.23
C TYR A 101 -22.72 7.88 -15.23
N SER A 102 -23.72 7.17 -15.74
CA SER A 102 -24.80 6.56 -14.96
C SER A 102 -24.64 5.05 -14.87
N ILE A 103 -25.03 4.47 -13.74
CA ILE A 103 -25.08 3.04 -13.52
C ILE A 103 -26.34 2.70 -12.72
N ARG A 104 -27.02 1.61 -13.10
CA ARG A 104 -28.16 1.05 -12.39
C ARG A 104 -27.82 -0.33 -11.87
N ILE A 105 -28.03 -0.54 -10.56
CA ILE A 105 -27.89 -1.83 -9.92
C ILE A 105 -29.27 -2.41 -9.67
N ASP A 106 -29.57 -3.52 -10.31
CA ASP A 106 -30.82 -4.24 -10.10
C ASP A 106 -30.75 -5.11 -8.84
N SER A 107 -31.88 -5.32 -8.17
CA SER A 107 -31.96 -6.18 -7.01
C SER A 107 -31.93 -7.65 -7.41
N THR A 108 -31.02 -8.44 -6.81
CA THR A 108 -31.00 -9.90 -6.94
C THR A 108 -30.82 -10.55 -5.57
N ALA A 109 -31.40 -11.76 -5.41
CA ALA A 109 -31.15 -12.61 -4.25
C ALA A 109 -30.02 -13.64 -4.53
N ASP A 110 -29.59 -13.80 -5.76
CA ASP A 110 -28.49 -14.69 -6.15
C ASP A 110 -27.15 -14.00 -5.93
N LEU A 111 -26.34 -14.58 -5.05
CA LEU A 111 -24.98 -14.08 -4.72
C LEU A 111 -23.89 -14.71 -5.57
N SER A 112 -24.21 -15.68 -6.46
CA SER A 112 -23.19 -16.43 -7.19
C SER A 112 -22.29 -15.58 -8.09
N SER A 113 -22.79 -14.45 -8.59
CA SER A 113 -22.05 -13.48 -9.39
C SER A 113 -21.46 -12.31 -8.57
N GLN A 114 -21.73 -12.28 -7.26
CA GLN A 114 -21.27 -11.21 -6.39
C GLN A 114 -19.82 -11.42 -5.94
N GLN A 115 -19.15 -10.35 -5.56
CA GLN A 115 -17.80 -10.37 -5.05
C GLN A 115 -17.68 -9.53 -3.78
N VAL A 116 -17.18 -10.12 -2.69
CA VAL A 116 -16.91 -9.41 -1.45
C VAL A 116 -15.70 -8.48 -1.65
N VAL A 117 -15.81 -7.21 -1.25
CA VAL A 117 -14.67 -6.29 -1.23
C VAL A 117 -14.06 -6.27 0.15
N LEU A 118 -12.83 -6.78 0.25
CA LEU A 118 -12.07 -6.79 1.49
C LEU A 118 -11.50 -5.40 1.78
N ILE A 119 -11.56 -4.95 3.04
CA ILE A 119 -11.06 -3.64 3.48
C ILE A 119 -9.71 -3.81 4.17
N SER A 120 -9.66 -4.57 5.26
CA SER A 120 -8.47 -4.75 6.10
C SER A 120 -8.31 -6.21 6.52
N PRO A 121 -7.08 -6.71 6.64
CA PRO A 121 -5.79 -6.11 6.27
C PRO A 121 -5.61 -5.91 4.76
N SER A 122 -4.68 -5.02 4.37
CA SER A 122 -4.32 -4.85 2.96
C SER A 122 -3.66 -6.10 2.40
N ASN A 123 -3.84 -6.36 1.11
CA ASN A 123 -3.19 -7.50 0.46
C ASN A 123 -1.67 -7.39 0.51
N ASN A 124 -0.98 -8.50 0.79
CA ASN A 124 0.47 -8.58 0.99
C ASN A 124 0.99 -7.67 2.13
N SER A 125 0.17 -7.41 3.13
CA SER A 125 0.60 -6.68 4.33
C SER A 125 1.42 -7.57 5.26
N ALA A 126 2.23 -6.92 6.09
CA ALA A 126 2.91 -7.56 7.22
C ALA A 126 2.59 -6.79 8.50
N SER A 127 2.54 -7.48 9.63
CA SER A 127 2.21 -6.91 10.94
C SER A 127 3.03 -7.58 12.03
N ASN A 128 3.53 -6.80 12.98
CA ASN A 128 4.16 -7.29 14.20
C ASN A 128 3.18 -7.36 15.39
N ILE A 129 1.90 -7.35 15.12
CA ILE A 129 0.83 -7.45 16.10
C ILE A 129 0.07 -8.76 15.85
N TYR A 130 -0.09 -9.59 16.87
CA TYR A 130 -0.84 -10.85 16.77
C TYR A 130 -2.33 -10.63 16.53
N GLU A 131 -2.93 -9.63 17.18
CA GLU A 131 -4.34 -9.29 17.03
C GLU A 131 -4.58 -8.56 15.71
N GLN A 132 -5.38 -9.17 14.84
CA GLN A 132 -5.73 -8.63 13.54
C GLN A 132 -7.23 -8.38 13.45
N THR A 133 -7.62 -7.27 12.83
CA THR A 133 -9.01 -6.97 12.49
C THR A 133 -9.21 -7.16 10.99
N PHE A 134 -9.99 -8.18 10.65
CA PHE A 134 -10.44 -8.45 9.29
C PHE A 134 -11.73 -7.71 9.04
N SER A 135 -11.86 -7.05 7.90
CA SER A 135 -13.08 -6.32 7.56
C SER A 135 -13.32 -6.28 6.05
N TRP A 136 -14.59 -6.17 5.67
CA TRP A 136 -15.07 -6.14 4.29
C TRP A 136 -16.33 -5.30 4.17
N TYR A 137 -16.72 -4.96 2.95
CA TYR A 137 -18.01 -4.31 2.70
C TYR A 137 -19.14 -5.34 2.70
N GLU A 138 -20.27 -4.97 3.30
CA GLU A 138 -21.46 -5.77 3.26
C GLU A 138 -22.03 -5.88 1.83
N ILE A 139 -22.52 -7.05 1.49
CA ILE A 139 -23.23 -7.32 0.24
C ILE A 139 -24.72 -7.35 0.50
N TYR A 140 -25.47 -6.63 -0.33
CA TYR A 140 -26.93 -6.65 -0.28
C TYR A 140 -27.48 -8.09 -0.44
N ASN A 141 -28.44 -8.46 0.40
CA ASN A 141 -29.01 -9.81 0.49
C ASN A 141 -28.06 -10.93 0.99
N ALA A 142 -26.84 -10.64 1.43
CA ALA A 142 -26.08 -11.58 2.23
C ALA A 142 -26.67 -11.66 3.65
N SER A 143 -26.85 -12.86 4.18
CA SER A 143 -27.27 -13.07 5.57
C SER A 143 -26.07 -13.20 6.51
N ASP A 144 -24.99 -13.78 5.98
CA ASP A 144 -23.76 -14.02 6.74
C ASP A 144 -22.57 -14.20 5.78
N TYR A 145 -21.38 -14.31 6.38
CA TYR A 145 -20.13 -14.44 5.65
C TYR A 145 -19.36 -15.62 6.22
N ARG A 146 -18.87 -16.49 5.32
CA ARG A 146 -17.91 -17.53 5.67
C ARG A 146 -16.51 -16.97 5.56
N PHE A 147 -15.78 -17.00 6.66
CA PHE A 147 -14.40 -16.57 6.77
C PHE A 147 -13.48 -17.78 6.91
N GLU A 148 -12.39 -17.81 6.13
CA GLU A 148 -11.36 -18.85 6.18
C GLU A 148 -9.97 -18.24 6.20
N ILE A 149 -9.05 -18.91 6.90
CA ILE A 149 -7.60 -18.65 6.86
C ILE A 149 -6.88 -19.95 6.50
N ARG A 150 -5.98 -19.88 5.53
CA ARG A 150 -5.22 -21.01 5.00
C ARG A 150 -3.73 -20.73 4.94
N THR A 151 -2.92 -21.79 4.86
CA THR A 151 -1.47 -21.74 4.70
C THR A 151 -0.99 -22.97 3.92
N PRO A 152 0.07 -22.90 3.07
CA PRO A 152 0.81 -21.70 2.71
C PRO A 152 0.16 -20.85 1.60
N ASP A 153 -0.91 -21.35 0.99
CA ASP A 153 -1.67 -20.72 -0.09
C ASP A 153 -3.18 -21.00 0.07
N TRP A 154 -4.00 -20.56 -0.88
CA TRP A 154 -5.45 -20.76 -0.81
C TRP A 154 -5.89 -22.22 -1.00
N GLU A 155 -5.09 -23.02 -1.68
CA GLU A 155 -5.30 -24.47 -1.84
C GLU A 155 -4.74 -25.29 -0.67
N GLY A 156 -4.03 -24.62 0.23
CA GLY A 156 -3.41 -25.20 1.43
C GLY A 156 -4.42 -25.59 2.51
N GLU A 157 -3.89 -26.03 3.65
CA GLU A 157 -4.72 -26.45 4.78
C GLU A 157 -5.35 -25.24 5.50
N LEU A 158 -6.52 -25.47 6.11
CA LEU A 158 -7.12 -24.50 7.02
C LEU A 158 -6.20 -24.31 8.25
N ALA A 159 -5.76 -23.09 8.46
CA ALA A 159 -4.99 -22.74 9.66
C ALA A 159 -5.88 -22.68 10.91
N PHE A 160 -7.17 -22.37 10.73
CA PHE A 160 -8.19 -22.32 11.76
C PHE A 160 -9.52 -22.89 11.23
N ASN A 161 -10.43 -23.26 12.12
CA ASN A 161 -11.78 -23.64 11.73
C ASN A 161 -12.46 -22.44 11.03
N PRO A 162 -13.23 -22.69 9.97
CA PRO A 162 -14.02 -21.62 9.33
C PRO A 162 -14.99 -20.96 10.33
N GLU A 163 -15.09 -19.64 10.24
CA GLU A 163 -16.04 -18.85 11.03
C GLU A 163 -17.20 -18.37 10.16
N ILE A 164 -18.41 -18.34 10.74
CA ILE A 164 -19.59 -17.75 10.12
C ILE A 164 -19.92 -16.45 10.85
N ILE A 165 -19.89 -15.35 10.13
CA ILE A 165 -19.96 -13.98 10.66
C ILE A 165 -21.21 -13.31 10.11
N GLU A 166 -22.13 -12.87 10.99
CA GLU A 166 -23.32 -12.11 10.59
C GLU A 166 -23.02 -10.65 10.22
N GLY A 167 -21.88 -10.13 10.66
CA GLY A 167 -21.40 -8.77 10.35
C GLY A 167 -20.30 -8.75 9.31
N ASN A 168 -19.60 -7.63 9.23
CA ASN A 168 -18.55 -7.36 8.25
C ASN A 168 -17.15 -7.19 8.87
N THR A 169 -16.98 -7.64 10.10
CA THR A 169 -15.70 -7.57 10.84
C THR A 169 -15.47 -8.80 11.69
N LEU A 170 -14.22 -9.23 11.79
CA LEU A 170 -13.76 -10.30 12.68
C LEU A 170 -12.40 -9.90 13.29
N ASN A 171 -12.29 -10.02 14.62
CA ASN A 171 -11.02 -9.91 15.33
C ASN A 171 -10.48 -11.30 15.63
N MET A 172 -9.23 -11.56 15.29
CA MET A 172 -8.60 -12.85 15.50
C MET A 172 -7.10 -12.66 15.84
N SER A 173 -6.59 -13.48 16.76
CA SER A 173 -5.18 -13.54 17.08
C SER A 173 -4.50 -14.61 16.23
N LEU A 174 -3.43 -14.22 15.51
CA LEU A 174 -2.62 -15.09 14.67
C LEU A 174 -1.20 -15.20 15.24
N SER A 175 -0.59 -16.38 15.17
CA SER A 175 0.85 -16.55 15.47
C SER A 175 1.71 -16.08 14.28
N ASP A 176 3.02 -16.01 14.49
CA ASP A 176 3.96 -15.75 13.40
C ASP A 176 3.78 -16.75 12.26
N GLY A 177 3.72 -16.25 11.03
CA GLY A 177 3.48 -17.04 9.84
C GLY A 177 2.93 -16.27 8.65
N PHE A 178 2.87 -16.96 7.52
CA PHE A 178 2.23 -16.46 6.30
C PHE A 178 0.85 -17.10 6.16
N TYR A 179 -0.16 -16.27 5.89
CA TYR A 179 -1.56 -16.67 5.80
C TYR A 179 -2.23 -16.08 4.56
N ILE A 180 -3.12 -16.87 3.97
CA ILE A 180 -4.12 -16.38 3.02
C ILE A 180 -5.46 -16.42 3.74
N TRP A 181 -6.14 -15.29 3.82
CA TRP A 181 -7.48 -15.20 4.37
C TRP A 181 -8.49 -14.87 3.29
N GLY A 182 -9.70 -15.35 3.44
CA GLY A 182 -10.76 -15.15 2.45
C GLY A 182 -12.13 -15.06 3.06
N VAL A 183 -13.00 -14.33 2.36
CA VAL A 183 -14.41 -14.12 2.74
C VAL A 183 -15.32 -14.46 1.56
N GLN A 184 -16.39 -15.19 1.87
CA GLN A 184 -17.47 -15.55 0.97
C GLN A 184 -18.78 -15.08 1.57
N ALA A 185 -19.55 -14.29 0.85
CA ALA A 185 -20.92 -13.93 1.24
C ALA A 185 -21.89 -15.08 0.95
N GLN A 186 -22.84 -15.32 1.83
CA GLN A 186 -23.83 -16.37 1.65
C GLN A 186 -25.23 -15.97 2.19
N ASN A 187 -26.25 -16.61 1.65
CA ASN A 187 -27.63 -16.56 2.12
C ASN A 187 -28.30 -17.94 1.94
N SER A 188 -29.61 -18.06 2.20
CA SER A 188 -30.34 -19.32 2.08
C SER A 188 -30.46 -19.86 0.64
N ILE A 189 -30.09 -19.07 -0.37
CA ILE A 189 -30.29 -19.39 -1.80
C ILE A 189 -28.95 -19.75 -2.45
N SER A 190 -27.89 -18.98 -2.18
CA SER A 190 -26.62 -19.06 -2.90
C SER A 190 -25.46 -18.49 -2.07
N ALA A 191 -24.24 -18.65 -2.59
CA ALA A 191 -23.02 -18.07 -2.05
C ALA A 191 -22.18 -17.45 -3.17
N SER A 192 -21.44 -16.40 -2.84
CA SER A 192 -20.44 -15.78 -3.75
C SER A 192 -19.21 -16.69 -3.90
N GLY A 193 -18.29 -16.32 -4.79
CA GLY A 193 -16.91 -16.81 -4.72
C GLY A 193 -16.18 -16.25 -3.49
N PHE A 194 -15.10 -16.92 -3.05
CA PHE A 194 -14.19 -16.34 -2.08
C PHE A 194 -13.39 -15.19 -2.69
N THR A 195 -13.28 -14.10 -1.97
CA THR A 195 -12.27 -13.07 -2.24
C THR A 195 -11.17 -13.20 -1.21
N THR A 196 -9.91 -13.23 -1.65
CA THR A 196 -8.77 -13.56 -0.79
C THR A 196 -7.71 -12.48 -0.77
N ARG A 197 -6.96 -12.41 0.34
CA ARG A 197 -5.76 -11.59 0.52
C ARG A 197 -4.72 -12.34 1.35
N SER A 198 -3.48 -11.92 1.26
CA SER A 198 -2.40 -12.44 2.09
C SER A 198 -1.99 -11.48 3.20
N ILE A 199 -1.49 -12.05 4.29
CA ILE A 199 -0.88 -11.33 5.42
C ILE A 199 0.27 -12.15 6.00
N ILE A 200 1.32 -11.46 6.43
CA ILE A 200 2.41 -12.02 7.23
C ILE A 200 2.28 -11.49 8.65
N ILE A 201 2.31 -12.37 9.63
CA ILE A 201 2.52 -12.00 11.03
C ILE A 201 3.97 -12.33 11.35
N ASP A 202 4.71 -11.34 11.82
CA ASP A 202 6.13 -11.45 12.13
C ASP A 202 6.46 -10.51 13.29
N THR A 203 6.63 -11.08 14.47
CA THR A 203 6.94 -10.34 15.71
C THR A 203 8.43 -10.37 16.05
N GLU A 204 9.25 -11.05 15.24
CA GLU A 204 10.67 -11.18 15.48
C GLU A 204 11.46 -10.05 14.82
N ALA A 205 12.21 -9.30 15.61
CA ALA A 205 13.09 -8.26 15.08
C ALA A 205 14.29 -8.88 14.35
N PRO A 206 14.75 -8.27 13.23
CA PRO A 206 15.98 -8.69 12.58
C PRO A 206 17.17 -8.67 13.54
N THR A 207 18.05 -9.65 13.41
CA THR A 207 19.28 -9.71 14.22
C THR A 207 20.27 -8.59 13.87
N GLN A 208 21.28 -8.42 14.68
CA GLN A 208 22.30 -7.37 14.52
C GLN A 208 23.07 -7.53 13.20
N PRO A 209 23.17 -6.49 12.35
CA PRO A 209 24.02 -6.51 11.15
C PRO A 209 25.51 -6.54 11.50
N THR A 210 26.33 -7.14 10.62
CA THR A 210 27.78 -7.18 10.73
C THR A 210 28.40 -6.28 9.66
N LEU A 211 29.24 -5.32 10.07
CA LEU A 211 29.92 -4.40 9.15
C LEU A 211 31.12 -5.09 8.48
N ILE A 212 31.27 -4.91 7.15
CA ILE A 212 32.37 -5.50 6.36
C ILE A 212 33.32 -4.40 5.88
N THR A 213 32.83 -3.44 5.13
CA THR A 213 33.62 -2.37 4.53
C THR A 213 32.94 -1.02 4.75
N PRO A 214 33.67 0.05 5.16
CA PRO A 214 35.08 0.09 5.55
C PRO A 214 35.39 -0.68 6.83
N ALA A 215 36.51 -1.42 6.84
CA ALA A 215 37.02 -2.03 8.07
C ALA A 215 37.43 -0.95 9.09
N TYR A 216 37.45 -1.30 10.37
CA TYR A 216 37.79 -0.37 11.43
C TYR A 216 39.19 0.25 11.22
N ASN A 217 39.27 1.60 11.29
CA ASN A 217 40.49 2.42 11.15
C ASN A 217 41.12 2.35 9.76
N THR A 218 40.38 2.04 8.70
CA THR A 218 40.84 2.13 7.31
C THR A 218 41.03 3.62 6.91
N THR A 219 42.08 3.93 6.14
CA THR A 219 42.30 5.26 5.56
C THR A 219 42.11 5.22 4.06
N PHE A 220 41.39 6.20 3.52
CA PHE A 220 41.10 6.39 2.10
C PHE A 220 41.74 7.70 1.62
N SER A 221 42.33 7.67 0.43
CA SER A 221 42.78 8.85 -0.32
C SER A 221 41.80 9.23 -1.45
N ASP A 222 40.87 8.30 -1.78
CA ASP A 222 39.76 8.55 -2.70
C ASP A 222 38.51 8.98 -1.90
N SER A 223 37.85 10.00 -2.41
CA SER A 223 36.61 10.50 -1.81
C SER A 223 35.42 9.54 -1.93
N LEU A 224 35.43 8.67 -2.94
CA LEU A 224 34.34 7.65 -3.13
C LEU A 224 34.60 6.45 -2.23
N ILE A 225 33.79 6.31 -1.20
CA ILE A 225 33.89 5.27 -0.19
C ILE A 225 32.73 4.29 -0.34
N ALA A 226 33.07 3.01 -0.51
CA ALA A 226 32.11 1.93 -0.59
C ALA A 226 31.83 1.36 0.81
N PHE A 227 30.57 1.12 1.10
CA PHE A 227 30.08 0.48 2.32
C PHE A 227 29.46 -0.87 1.98
N GLU A 228 29.76 -1.86 2.80
CA GLU A 228 29.21 -3.20 2.69
C GLU A 228 28.99 -3.78 4.10
N TRP A 229 27.89 -4.49 4.28
CA TRP A 229 27.55 -5.16 5.52
C TRP A 229 26.79 -6.45 5.23
N GLU A 230 26.84 -7.37 6.19
CA GLU A 230 26.00 -8.54 6.22
C GLU A 230 24.76 -8.25 7.05
N ARG A 231 23.62 -8.48 6.46
CA ARG A 231 22.32 -8.35 7.13
C ARG A 231 22.12 -9.50 8.10
N GLY A 232 21.55 -9.21 9.25
CA GLY A 232 21.18 -10.25 10.20
C GLY A 232 20.10 -11.18 9.63
N VAL A 233 20.00 -12.37 10.19
CA VAL A 233 18.99 -13.36 9.81
C VAL A 233 17.62 -12.89 10.30
N ASN A 234 16.61 -13.03 9.45
CA ASN A 234 15.19 -12.92 9.78
C ASN A 234 14.44 -14.08 9.15
N SER A 235 13.54 -14.69 9.89
CA SER A 235 12.70 -15.82 9.43
C SER A 235 11.34 -15.39 8.89
N GLY A 236 10.99 -14.11 9.03
CA GLY A 236 9.63 -13.58 8.76
C GLY A 236 9.54 -12.71 7.51
N SER A 237 9.24 -11.45 7.71
CA SER A 237 8.99 -10.49 6.63
C SER A 237 10.29 -9.93 6.02
N SER A 238 10.20 -9.31 4.84
CA SER A 238 11.38 -8.81 4.13
C SER A 238 12.08 -7.68 4.89
N ILE A 239 13.44 -7.68 4.85
CA ILE A 239 14.28 -6.75 5.59
C ILE A 239 14.78 -5.61 4.70
N LYS A 240 14.86 -4.42 5.30
CA LYS A 240 15.60 -3.25 4.82
C LYS A 240 16.56 -2.77 5.89
N ASP A 241 17.54 -1.98 5.48
CA ASP A 241 18.54 -1.43 6.38
C ASP A 241 18.50 0.10 6.41
N SER A 242 18.91 0.67 7.53
CA SER A 242 19.25 2.08 7.67
C SER A 242 20.73 2.23 7.93
N LEU A 243 21.43 2.95 7.03
CA LEU A 243 22.84 3.30 7.16
C LEU A 243 22.96 4.72 7.71
N TYR A 244 23.81 4.89 8.71
CA TYR A 244 24.21 6.18 9.27
C TYR A 244 25.70 6.40 9.15
N ILE A 245 26.11 7.58 8.63
CA ILE A 245 27.49 8.05 8.60
C ILE A 245 27.53 9.39 9.33
N ALA A 246 28.46 9.57 10.26
CA ALA A 246 28.61 10.79 11.05
C ALA A 246 30.09 11.19 11.17
N SER A 247 30.37 12.47 11.44
CA SER A 247 31.73 12.96 11.71
C SER A 247 32.10 12.89 13.20
N ASP A 248 31.25 12.31 14.04
CA ASP A 248 31.53 12.09 15.47
C ASP A 248 31.01 10.73 15.94
N SER A 249 31.63 10.17 16.97
CA SER A 249 31.35 8.83 17.48
C SER A 249 30.03 8.69 18.22
N LEU A 250 29.35 9.80 18.52
CA LEU A 250 28.04 9.84 19.19
C LEU A 250 26.89 10.01 18.19
N PHE A 251 27.23 10.17 16.90
CA PHE A 251 26.26 10.41 15.81
C PHE A 251 25.39 11.67 16.02
N ASN A 252 25.95 12.72 16.62
CA ASN A 252 25.29 14.03 16.73
C ASN A 252 25.40 14.83 15.43
N ASN A 253 26.44 14.58 14.61
CA ASN A 253 26.71 15.28 13.36
C ASN A 253 26.62 14.31 12.18
N ILE A 254 25.39 13.92 11.85
CA ILE A 254 25.08 12.96 10.80
C ILE A 254 25.34 13.58 9.44
N LYS A 255 26.07 12.89 8.57
CA LYS A 255 26.32 13.23 7.17
C LYS A 255 25.39 12.50 6.23
N ILE A 256 25.08 11.25 6.53
CA ILE A 256 24.15 10.39 5.78
C ILE A 256 23.24 9.67 6.78
N ALA A 257 21.95 9.64 6.47
CA ALA A 257 20.95 8.78 7.05
C ALA A 257 20.04 8.30 5.90
N VAL A 258 20.15 7.05 5.50
CA VAL A 258 19.49 6.52 4.31
C VAL A 258 18.89 5.14 4.58
N TYR A 259 17.71 4.86 3.98
CA TYR A 259 17.05 3.56 3.99
C TYR A 259 17.37 2.81 2.69
N ILE A 260 17.83 1.57 2.80
CA ILE A 260 18.39 0.81 1.68
C ILE A 260 17.84 -0.63 1.71
N SER A 261 17.49 -1.14 0.53
CA SER A 261 17.10 -2.56 0.37
C SER A 261 18.30 -3.47 0.12
N ASP A 262 19.39 -2.92 -0.40
CA ASP A 262 20.64 -3.63 -0.64
C ASP A 262 21.54 -3.60 0.61
N THR A 263 22.58 -4.42 0.62
CA THR A 263 23.61 -4.48 1.67
C THR A 263 24.89 -3.72 1.30
N THR A 264 24.80 -2.85 0.29
CA THR A 264 25.92 -2.02 -0.19
C THR A 264 25.47 -0.59 -0.41
N TYR A 265 26.38 0.35 -0.22
CA TYR A 265 26.16 1.76 -0.48
C TYR A 265 27.46 2.45 -0.86
N SER A 266 27.43 3.46 -1.74
CA SER A 266 28.59 4.29 -2.07
C SER A 266 28.31 5.74 -1.68
N TRP A 267 29.25 6.35 -0.98
CA TRP A 267 29.17 7.74 -0.54
C TRP A 267 30.43 8.51 -0.94
N THR A 268 30.26 9.72 -1.47
CA THR A 268 31.38 10.64 -1.76
C THR A 268 31.57 11.59 -0.58
N ALA A 269 32.69 11.45 0.12
CA ALA A 269 33.08 12.34 1.19
C ALA A 269 33.50 13.71 0.62
N THR A 270 33.01 14.80 1.19
CA THR A 270 33.26 16.16 0.73
C THR A 270 34.36 16.87 1.52
N GLN A 271 34.81 16.31 2.62
CA GLN A 271 35.83 16.86 3.51
C GLN A 271 36.68 15.75 4.07
N THR A 272 38.00 16.01 4.21
CA THR A 272 38.90 15.12 4.94
C THR A 272 38.55 15.08 6.41
N GLY A 273 38.77 13.93 7.05
CA GLY A 273 38.45 13.76 8.48
C GLY A 273 38.18 12.32 8.88
N THR A 274 37.80 12.16 10.13
CA THR A 274 37.39 10.87 10.70
C THR A 274 35.89 10.76 10.66
N TYR A 275 35.39 9.62 10.18
CA TYR A 275 33.98 9.31 10.07
C TYR A 275 33.63 8.03 10.81
N TYR A 276 32.42 7.95 11.31
CA TYR A 276 31.87 6.81 12.01
C TYR A 276 30.62 6.34 11.28
N TRP A 277 30.40 5.02 11.24
CA TRP A 277 29.23 4.48 10.58
C TRP A 277 28.67 3.29 11.32
N LYS A 278 27.37 3.07 11.14
CA LYS A 278 26.61 1.95 11.68
C LYS A 278 25.39 1.67 10.82
N VAL A 279 24.89 0.44 10.93
CA VAL A 279 23.71 -0.02 10.22
C VAL A 279 22.71 -0.59 11.22
N ARG A 280 21.44 -0.49 10.92
CA ARG A 280 20.37 -1.16 11.64
C ARG A 280 19.36 -1.72 10.66
N SER A 281 18.99 -3.00 10.82
CA SER A 281 17.95 -3.65 10.03
C SER A 281 16.56 -3.42 10.65
N PHE A 282 15.55 -3.36 9.80
CA PHE A 282 14.13 -3.35 10.15
C PHE A 282 13.38 -4.13 9.07
N ASP A 283 12.25 -4.72 9.43
CA ASP A 283 11.47 -5.55 8.52
C ASP A 283 10.17 -4.87 8.06
N LEU A 284 9.46 -5.55 7.15
CA LEU A 284 8.21 -5.05 6.59
C LEU A 284 7.07 -5.06 7.63
N ALA A 285 7.13 -5.94 8.64
CA ALA A 285 6.15 -5.98 9.71
C ALA A 285 6.29 -4.82 10.71
N GLY A 286 7.42 -4.10 10.65
CA GLY A 286 7.70 -2.95 11.51
C GLY A 286 8.57 -3.26 12.72
N ASN A 287 9.15 -4.48 12.79
CA ASN A 287 10.13 -4.78 13.82
C ASN A 287 11.46 -4.10 13.53
N ILE A 288 12.09 -3.59 14.57
CA ILE A 288 13.33 -2.84 14.48
C ILE A 288 14.43 -3.58 15.24
N GLY A 289 15.46 -4.02 14.52
CA GLY A 289 16.63 -4.68 15.09
C GLY A 289 17.52 -3.71 15.87
N ILE A 290 18.57 -4.24 16.49
CA ILE A 290 19.60 -3.45 17.14
C ILE A 290 20.61 -2.93 16.12
N TYR A 291 21.29 -1.82 16.43
CA TYR A 291 22.38 -1.31 15.60
C TYR A 291 23.55 -2.31 15.58
N SER A 292 24.26 -2.35 14.45
CA SER A 292 25.59 -2.94 14.39
C SER A 292 26.53 -2.31 15.42
N GLU A 293 27.63 -2.96 15.74
CA GLU A 293 28.77 -2.26 16.30
C GLU A 293 29.15 -1.10 15.38
N LYS A 294 29.59 0.01 15.95
CA LYS A 294 30.04 1.16 15.14
C LYS A 294 31.47 0.91 14.63
N SER A 295 31.73 1.25 13.40
CA SER A 295 33.06 1.31 12.82
C SER A 295 33.49 2.73 12.51
N MET A 296 34.77 2.95 12.28
CA MET A 296 35.33 4.23 11.89
C MET A 296 36.32 4.07 10.75
N PHE A 297 36.45 5.13 9.95
CA PHE A 297 37.44 5.24 8.88
C PHE A 297 37.94 6.70 8.76
N LYS A 298 39.02 6.91 8.03
CA LYS A 298 39.55 8.23 7.74
C LYS A 298 39.53 8.47 6.24
N TYR A 299 39.29 9.72 5.86
CA TYR A 299 39.51 10.23 4.53
C TYR A 299 40.56 11.36 4.62
N GLU A 300 41.69 11.21 3.89
CA GLU A 300 42.87 12.12 3.93
C GLU A 300 43.23 12.59 2.52
#